data_c73557562b8da19e5a3aff5b366b7ee2
#
_entry.id   c73557562b8da19e5a3aff5b366b7ee2
#
_cell.length_a   1.000
_cell.length_b   1.000
_cell.length_c   1.000
_cell.angle_alpha   90.00
_cell.angle_beta   90.00
_cell.angle_gamma   90.00
#
_symmetry.space_group_name_H-M   'P 1'
#
loop_
_entity.id
_entity.type
_entity.pdbx_description
1 polymer ?
#
loop_
_entity_poly.entity_id
_entity_poly.type
_entity_poly.pdbx_seq_one_letter_code
_entity_poly.pdbx_strand_id
1 'polypeptide(L)'
;MFLNVDASELENEPEELYAAAEVVNIACGGHAGDERSMTRVLEACKRFGTRAGGHPSFPDRAHFGRVVMAIAPEALTATVAEQCHALASIARVHGDVPIPFVKLHGALYHAANGDPALARAALRGIVEALGWEITVIGPPRGATLEVASELGLRYAREGFADRGMRADGTLVPRGEEGAMIDDPARAAEQARALVKGGEVDTICVHGDGKNALAVARAVRAVMP
;
A
#
# COMPACT_ATOMS: atom_id res chain seq x y z
N MET A 1 12.85 7.20 7.36
CA MET A 1 12.43 6.28 6.27
C MET A 1 11.93 5.00 6.89
N PHE A 2 10.95 4.31 6.31
CA PHE A 2 10.40 3.06 6.85
C PHE A 2 10.08 2.06 5.73
N LEU A 3 10.07 0.75 6.05
CA LEU A 3 9.63 -0.32 5.16
C LEU A 3 8.12 -0.49 5.31
N ASN A 4 7.40 -0.55 4.19
CA ASN A 4 6.01 -0.95 4.18
C ASN A 4 5.82 -2.22 3.34
N VAL A 5 4.86 -3.07 3.71
CA VAL A 5 4.49 -4.28 2.97
C VAL A 5 3.00 -4.32 2.75
N ASP A 6 2.57 -4.88 1.60
CA ASP A 6 1.18 -5.15 1.32
C ASP A 6 0.81 -6.52 1.86
N ALA A 7 -0.36 -6.67 2.46
CA ALA A 7 -0.77 -7.85 3.22
C ALA A 7 -2.29 -8.11 3.15
N SER A 8 -2.72 -9.25 3.68
CA SER A 8 -4.12 -9.72 3.58
C SER A 8 -4.54 -10.01 2.14
N GLU A 9 -3.57 -10.27 1.28
CA GLU A 9 -3.75 -10.53 -0.14
C GLU A 9 -3.74 -12.02 -0.48
N LEU A 10 -3.04 -12.83 0.32
CA LEU A 10 -2.91 -14.27 0.14
C LEU A 10 -3.36 -15.02 1.41
N GLU A 11 -3.89 -16.22 1.23
CA GLU A 11 -4.35 -17.06 2.34
C GLU A 11 -3.20 -17.48 3.29
N ASN A 12 -2.03 -17.74 2.74
CA ASN A 12 -0.87 -18.29 3.45
C ASN A 12 0.32 -17.32 3.50
N GLU A 13 0.07 -16.04 3.77
CA GLU A 13 1.14 -15.08 3.99
C GLU A 13 1.88 -15.39 5.29
N PRO A 14 3.24 -15.45 5.27
CA PRO A 14 4.00 -15.65 6.48
C PRO A 14 3.93 -14.41 7.37
N GLU A 15 3.55 -14.59 8.64
CA GLU A 15 3.44 -13.46 9.59
C GLU A 15 4.79 -12.79 9.87
N GLU A 16 5.90 -13.49 9.65
CA GLU A 16 7.24 -12.92 9.75
C GLU A 16 7.48 -11.79 8.73
N LEU A 17 6.70 -11.75 7.65
CA LEU A 17 6.71 -10.64 6.70
C LEU A 17 6.26 -9.34 7.37
N TYR A 18 5.21 -9.43 8.18
CA TYR A 18 4.69 -8.27 8.92
C TYR A 18 5.67 -7.79 9.99
N ALA A 19 6.37 -8.74 10.64
CA ALA A 19 7.41 -8.40 11.61
C ALA A 19 8.66 -7.74 10.99
N ALA A 20 8.89 -7.92 9.68
CA ALA A 20 10.02 -7.31 8.98
C ALA A 20 9.77 -5.85 8.59
N ALA A 21 8.51 -5.38 8.61
CA ALA A 21 8.09 -4.05 8.19
C ALA A 21 7.76 -3.13 9.38
N GLU A 22 7.77 -1.83 9.16
CA GLU A 22 7.24 -0.85 10.10
C GLU A 22 5.76 -0.50 9.83
N VAL A 23 5.30 -0.68 8.59
CA VAL A 23 3.90 -0.47 8.20
C VAL A 23 3.41 -1.66 7.38
N VAL A 24 2.21 -2.13 7.67
CA VAL A 24 1.54 -3.22 6.95
C VAL A 24 0.25 -2.67 6.33
N ASN A 25 0.19 -2.61 4.99
CA ASN A 25 -0.98 -2.14 4.24
C ASN A 25 -1.95 -3.30 4.05
N ILE A 26 -3.08 -3.26 4.71
CA ILE A 26 -4.04 -4.37 4.82
C ILE A 26 -5.09 -4.26 3.73
N ALA A 27 -5.19 -5.23 2.84
CA ALA A 27 -6.26 -5.32 1.84
C ALA A 27 -7.64 -5.33 2.52
N CYS A 28 -8.52 -4.42 2.08
CA CYS A 28 -9.76 -4.08 2.78
C CYS A 28 -11.01 -4.63 2.09
N GLY A 29 -10.90 -5.71 1.30
CA GLY A 29 -12.06 -6.36 0.67
C GLY A 29 -12.30 -5.98 -0.79
N GLY A 30 -11.70 -4.93 -1.32
CA GLY A 30 -11.88 -4.51 -2.73
C GLY A 30 -11.26 -5.47 -3.73
N HIS A 31 -9.96 -5.70 -3.66
CA HIS A 31 -9.21 -6.63 -4.51
C HIS A 31 -8.91 -7.96 -3.82
N ALA A 32 -8.69 -7.90 -2.53
CA ALA A 32 -8.40 -9.03 -1.64
C ALA A 32 -8.84 -8.67 -0.22
N GLY A 33 -8.60 -9.56 0.72
CA GLY A 33 -8.99 -9.37 2.12
C GLY A 33 -10.44 -9.76 2.40
N ASP A 34 -10.65 -10.21 3.61
CA ASP A 34 -11.94 -10.48 4.25
C ASP A 34 -11.80 -10.27 5.76
N GLU A 35 -12.87 -10.40 6.51
CA GLU A 35 -12.87 -10.21 7.95
C GLU A 35 -11.82 -11.07 8.65
N ARG A 36 -11.67 -12.34 8.25
CA ARG A 36 -10.72 -13.29 8.84
C ARG A 36 -9.27 -12.88 8.57
N SER A 37 -8.93 -12.53 7.33
CA SER A 37 -7.57 -12.15 6.96
C SER A 37 -7.19 -10.79 7.53
N MET A 38 -8.10 -9.80 7.53
CA MET A 38 -7.89 -8.50 8.18
C MET A 38 -7.65 -8.66 9.69
N THR A 39 -8.48 -9.46 10.38
CA THR A 39 -8.30 -9.77 11.81
C THR A 39 -6.91 -10.36 12.08
N ARG A 40 -6.52 -11.39 11.32
CA ARG A 40 -5.20 -12.04 11.47
C ARG A 40 -4.05 -11.03 11.36
N VAL A 41 -4.09 -10.16 10.36
CA VAL A 41 -3.03 -9.17 10.15
C VAL A 41 -3.02 -8.10 11.24
N LEU A 42 -4.19 -7.61 11.67
CA LEU A 42 -4.30 -6.66 12.78
C LEU A 42 -3.74 -7.21 14.10
N GLU A 43 -4.05 -8.48 14.42
CA GLU A 43 -3.50 -9.18 15.59
C GLU A 43 -1.97 -9.35 15.48
N ALA A 44 -1.48 -9.65 14.29
CA ALA A 44 -0.04 -9.73 14.03
C ALA A 44 0.64 -8.37 14.18
N CYS A 45 0.06 -7.29 13.65
CA CYS A 45 0.55 -5.93 13.85
C CYS A 45 0.66 -5.58 15.34
N LYS A 46 -0.37 -5.88 16.12
CA LYS A 46 -0.37 -5.66 17.57
C LYS A 46 0.73 -6.47 18.26
N ARG A 47 0.90 -7.73 17.89
CA ARG A 47 1.90 -8.63 18.48
C ARG A 47 3.34 -8.21 18.16
N PHE A 48 3.60 -7.75 16.96
CA PHE A 48 4.95 -7.34 16.50
C PHE A 48 5.24 -5.85 16.73
N GLY A 49 4.25 -5.06 17.12
CA GLY A 49 4.39 -3.61 17.27
C GLY A 49 4.51 -2.87 15.94
N THR A 50 4.06 -3.47 14.83
CA THR A 50 4.00 -2.84 13.51
C THR A 50 2.74 -1.99 13.37
N ARG A 51 2.80 -0.95 12.55
CA ARG A 51 1.66 -0.04 12.34
C ARG A 51 0.78 -0.58 11.22
N ALA A 52 -0.53 -0.62 11.46
CA ALA A 52 -1.50 -1.00 10.44
C ALA A 52 -1.79 0.17 9.48
N GLY A 53 -2.03 -0.14 8.21
CA GLY A 53 -2.50 0.77 7.19
C GLY A 53 -3.62 0.14 6.37
N GLY A 54 -4.51 0.96 5.81
CA GLY A 54 -5.54 0.51 4.87
C GLY A 54 -4.98 0.38 3.44
N HIS A 55 -5.45 -0.63 2.69
CA HIS A 55 -5.04 -0.85 1.29
C HIS A 55 -6.25 -0.96 0.36
N PRO A 56 -7.06 0.13 0.25
CA PRO A 56 -8.25 0.12 -0.59
C PRO A 56 -7.91 0.15 -2.09
N SER A 57 -8.81 -0.41 -2.90
CA SER A 57 -8.65 -0.59 -4.33
C SER A 57 -9.92 -0.30 -5.11
N PHE A 58 -9.85 -0.39 -6.44
CA PHE A 58 -11.05 -0.66 -7.22
C PHE A 58 -11.73 -1.96 -6.74
N PRO A 59 -13.09 -2.06 -6.77
CA PRO A 59 -13.82 -3.26 -6.36
C PRO A 59 -13.75 -4.34 -7.45
N ASP A 60 -12.55 -4.87 -7.68
CA ASP A 60 -12.22 -5.82 -8.75
C ASP A 60 -11.43 -7.03 -8.21
N ARG A 61 -12.12 -7.87 -7.43
CA ARG A 61 -11.52 -9.11 -6.90
C ARG A 61 -11.12 -10.10 -8.01
N ALA A 62 -11.85 -10.10 -9.11
CA ALA A 62 -11.61 -11.02 -10.22
C ALA A 62 -10.25 -10.82 -10.88
N HIS A 63 -9.77 -9.57 -10.91
CA HIS A 63 -8.45 -9.24 -11.48
C HIS A 63 -7.51 -8.64 -10.42
N PHE A 64 -7.78 -8.91 -9.16
CA PHE A 64 -6.94 -8.48 -8.05
C PHE A 64 -6.73 -6.95 -8.01
N GLY A 65 -7.76 -6.17 -8.37
CA GLY A 65 -7.69 -4.71 -8.40
C GLY A 65 -6.71 -4.11 -9.42
N ARG A 66 -6.27 -4.89 -10.41
CA ARG A 66 -5.23 -4.49 -11.37
C ARG A 66 -5.76 -4.02 -12.71
N VAL A 67 -7.07 -4.01 -12.89
CA VAL A 67 -7.73 -3.46 -14.09
C VAL A 67 -8.31 -2.10 -13.76
N VAL A 68 -8.03 -1.11 -14.62
CA VAL A 68 -8.62 0.24 -14.50
C VAL A 68 -10.12 0.15 -14.74
N MET A 69 -10.89 0.71 -13.82
CA MET A 69 -12.35 0.77 -13.91
C MET A 69 -12.82 2.18 -14.24
N ALA A 70 -13.77 2.27 -15.16
CA ALA A 70 -14.54 3.50 -15.35
C ALA A 70 -15.55 3.63 -14.20
N ILE A 71 -15.28 4.52 -13.25
CA ILE A 71 -16.10 4.73 -12.07
C ILE A 71 -16.30 6.23 -11.84
N ALA A 72 -17.52 6.64 -11.52
CA ALA A 72 -17.79 8.02 -11.17
C ALA A 72 -17.09 8.42 -9.86
N PRO A 73 -16.60 9.66 -9.71
CA PRO A 73 -15.89 10.09 -8.50
C PRO A 73 -16.66 9.84 -7.20
N GLU A 74 -17.98 10.06 -7.20
CA GLU A 74 -18.82 9.84 -6.02
C GLU A 74 -18.91 8.35 -5.65
N ALA A 75 -19.02 7.48 -6.66
CA ALA A 75 -19.03 6.02 -6.45
C ALA A 75 -17.66 5.53 -5.97
N LEU A 76 -16.57 6.11 -6.46
CA LEU A 76 -15.22 5.80 -5.98
C LEU A 76 -15.05 6.22 -4.52
N THR A 77 -15.51 7.43 -4.15
CA THR A 77 -15.49 7.91 -2.76
C THR A 77 -16.21 6.93 -1.85
N ALA A 78 -17.44 6.54 -2.19
CA ALA A 78 -18.23 5.59 -1.40
C ALA A 78 -17.54 4.22 -1.28
N THR A 79 -17.02 3.68 -2.40
CA THR A 79 -16.32 2.40 -2.43
C THR A 79 -15.06 2.38 -1.55
N VAL A 80 -14.26 3.44 -1.61
CA VAL A 80 -13.04 3.55 -0.79
C VAL A 80 -13.41 3.74 0.69
N ALA A 81 -14.42 4.56 0.99
CA ALA A 81 -14.91 4.75 2.35
C ALA A 81 -15.41 3.42 2.95
N GLU A 82 -16.21 2.66 2.21
CA GLU A 82 -16.71 1.35 2.66
C GLU A 82 -15.58 0.39 3.02
N GLN A 83 -14.56 0.27 2.18
CA GLN A 83 -13.40 -0.58 2.41
C GLN A 83 -12.63 -0.15 3.67
N CYS A 84 -12.35 1.14 3.81
CA CYS A 84 -11.66 1.69 4.97
C CYS A 84 -12.50 1.55 6.26
N HIS A 85 -13.80 1.75 6.20
CA HIS A 85 -14.72 1.52 7.32
C HIS A 85 -14.77 0.06 7.78
N ALA A 86 -14.76 -0.89 6.82
CA ALA A 86 -14.72 -2.32 7.13
C ALA A 86 -13.48 -2.64 7.97
N LEU A 87 -12.29 -2.22 7.51
CA LEU A 87 -11.04 -2.41 8.26
C LEU A 87 -11.07 -1.72 9.63
N ALA A 88 -11.51 -0.46 9.70
CA ALA A 88 -11.59 0.29 10.96
C ALA A 88 -12.56 -0.34 11.96
N SER A 89 -13.65 -0.92 11.48
CA SER A 89 -14.63 -1.62 12.34
C SER A 89 -14.03 -2.88 12.95
N ILE A 90 -13.31 -3.67 12.17
CA ILE A 90 -12.59 -4.86 12.64
C ILE A 90 -11.49 -4.45 13.64
N ALA A 91 -10.70 -3.42 13.30
CA ALA A 91 -9.63 -2.91 14.16
C ALA A 91 -10.13 -2.48 15.55
N ARG A 92 -11.31 -1.85 15.61
CA ARG A 92 -11.96 -1.44 16.86
C ARG A 92 -12.35 -2.63 17.71
N VAL A 93 -12.94 -3.68 17.10
CA VAL A 93 -13.37 -4.89 17.83
C VAL A 93 -12.17 -5.67 18.37
N HIS A 94 -11.04 -5.68 17.66
CA HIS A 94 -9.82 -6.41 18.02
C HIS A 94 -8.84 -5.61 18.90
N GLY A 95 -9.31 -4.66 19.67
CA GLY A 95 -8.53 -3.94 20.68
C GLY A 95 -8.08 -2.56 20.24
N ASP A 96 -8.89 -1.91 19.41
CA ASP A 96 -8.74 -0.50 18.99
C ASP A 96 -7.38 -0.23 18.32
N VAL A 97 -7.01 -1.09 17.36
CA VAL A 97 -5.76 -0.95 16.62
C VAL A 97 -5.83 0.28 15.72
N PRO A 98 -4.96 1.29 15.88
CA PRO A 98 -4.97 2.47 15.03
C PRO A 98 -4.63 2.14 13.57
N ILE A 99 -5.27 2.85 12.62
CA ILE A 99 -4.99 2.79 11.18
C ILE A 99 -4.44 4.14 10.71
N PRO A 100 -3.20 4.50 11.06
CA PRO A 100 -2.65 5.82 10.74
C PRO A 100 -2.10 5.96 9.32
N PHE A 101 -2.12 4.91 8.52
CA PHE A 101 -1.62 4.91 7.15
C PHE A 101 -2.68 4.42 6.18
N VAL A 102 -2.64 4.92 4.93
CA VAL A 102 -3.40 4.35 3.82
C VAL A 102 -2.58 4.43 2.55
N LYS A 103 -2.61 3.37 1.79
CA LYS A 103 -2.01 3.22 0.46
C LYS A 103 -3.05 2.67 -0.50
N LEU A 104 -3.28 3.33 -1.62
CA LEU A 104 -4.15 2.80 -2.68
C LEU A 104 -3.49 1.58 -3.33
N HIS A 105 -4.31 0.58 -3.73
CA HIS A 105 -3.80 -0.63 -4.38
C HIS A 105 -3.91 -0.58 -5.91
N GLY A 106 -2.93 -1.20 -6.56
CA GLY A 106 -3.00 -1.66 -7.94
C GLY A 106 -3.36 -0.59 -8.97
N ALA A 107 -4.38 -0.85 -9.79
CA ALA A 107 -4.78 0.09 -10.83
C ALA A 107 -5.28 1.42 -10.27
N LEU A 108 -5.90 1.44 -9.08
CA LEU A 108 -6.34 2.68 -8.43
C LEU A 108 -5.16 3.56 -8.02
N TYR A 109 -4.05 2.97 -7.55
CA TYR A 109 -2.83 3.70 -7.21
C TYR A 109 -2.30 4.52 -8.40
N HIS A 110 -2.27 3.91 -9.57
CA HIS A 110 -1.78 4.57 -10.79
C HIS A 110 -2.82 5.53 -11.38
N ALA A 111 -4.10 5.14 -11.42
CA ALA A 111 -5.17 5.96 -11.97
C ALA A 111 -5.36 7.26 -11.16
N ALA A 112 -5.38 7.17 -9.84
CA ALA A 112 -5.46 8.34 -8.97
C ALA A 112 -4.23 9.25 -9.11
N ASN A 113 -3.04 8.68 -9.34
CA ASN A 113 -1.85 9.50 -9.55
C ASN A 113 -1.84 10.23 -10.90
N GLY A 114 -2.55 9.71 -11.89
CA GLY A 114 -2.69 10.34 -13.23
C GLY A 114 -3.90 11.28 -13.36
N ASP A 115 -4.84 11.26 -12.42
CA ASP A 115 -6.09 12.03 -12.50
C ASP A 115 -6.44 12.67 -11.15
N PRO A 116 -6.38 14.02 -11.04
CA PRO A 116 -6.71 14.74 -9.81
C PRO A 116 -8.15 14.51 -9.32
N ALA A 117 -9.11 14.24 -10.20
CA ALA A 117 -10.48 13.97 -9.80
C ALA A 117 -10.60 12.62 -9.10
N LEU A 118 -9.94 11.57 -9.64
CA LEU A 118 -9.86 10.26 -9.00
C LEU A 118 -9.06 10.30 -7.69
N ALA A 119 -7.93 11.02 -7.66
CA ALA A 119 -7.16 11.25 -6.44
C ALA A 119 -8.04 11.86 -5.34
N ARG A 120 -8.74 12.94 -5.65
CA ARG A 120 -9.61 13.64 -4.71
C ARG A 120 -10.76 12.75 -4.22
N ALA A 121 -11.37 11.98 -5.11
CA ALA A 121 -12.44 11.06 -4.76
C ALA A 121 -11.93 9.98 -3.79
N ALA A 122 -10.81 9.33 -4.10
CA ALA A 122 -10.22 8.32 -3.25
C ALA A 122 -9.80 8.87 -1.88
N LEU A 123 -9.09 10.02 -1.85
CA LEU A 123 -8.65 10.64 -0.59
C LEU A 123 -9.82 11.11 0.28
N ARG A 124 -10.91 11.60 -0.32
CA ARG A 124 -12.14 11.94 0.42
C ARG A 124 -12.75 10.69 1.07
N GLY A 125 -12.86 9.59 0.36
CA GLY A 125 -13.35 8.34 0.93
C GLY A 125 -12.50 7.84 2.10
N ILE A 126 -11.18 7.98 2.00
CA ILE A 126 -10.26 7.65 3.10
C ILE A 126 -10.54 8.54 4.33
N VAL A 127 -10.61 9.86 4.12
CA VAL A 127 -10.85 10.83 5.21
C VAL A 127 -12.21 10.63 5.85
N GLU A 128 -13.24 10.35 5.06
CA GLU A 128 -14.60 10.04 5.56
C GLU A 128 -14.59 8.86 6.52
N ALA A 129 -13.81 7.82 6.20
CA ALA A 129 -13.76 6.60 6.99
C ALA A 129 -12.81 6.66 8.20
N LEU A 130 -11.64 7.30 8.05
CA LEU A 130 -10.53 7.21 9.01
C LEU A 130 -10.18 8.57 9.66
N GLY A 131 -10.79 9.66 9.19
CA GLY A 131 -10.47 11.02 9.67
C GLY A 131 -9.20 11.61 9.04
N TRP A 132 -8.81 12.78 9.53
CA TRP A 132 -7.74 13.61 8.95
C TRP A 132 -6.32 13.25 9.46
N GLU A 133 -6.20 12.52 10.57
CA GLU A 133 -4.93 12.20 11.21
C GLU A 133 -4.20 11.00 10.58
N ILE A 134 -4.37 10.82 9.27
CA ILE A 134 -3.76 9.73 8.50
C ILE A 134 -2.57 10.23 7.69
N THR A 135 -1.70 9.31 7.31
CA THR A 135 -0.62 9.50 6.34
C THR A 135 -0.93 8.70 5.08
N VAL A 136 -1.05 9.36 3.95
CA VAL A 136 -1.21 8.73 2.65
C VAL A 136 0.18 8.26 2.18
N ILE A 137 0.29 6.99 1.79
CA ILE A 137 1.47 6.45 1.11
C ILE A 137 1.18 6.43 -0.39
N GLY A 138 2.05 7.02 -1.19
CA GLY A 138 1.85 7.09 -2.63
C GLY A 138 3.08 7.54 -3.42
N PRO A 139 2.96 7.70 -4.74
CA PRO A 139 4.07 8.06 -5.62
C PRO A 139 4.75 9.36 -5.20
N PRO A 140 6.06 9.53 -5.46
CA PRO A 140 6.79 10.74 -5.06
C PRO A 140 6.40 12.00 -5.85
N ARG A 141 5.57 11.88 -6.88
CA ARG A 141 5.07 12.98 -7.73
C ARG A 141 3.71 12.62 -8.32
N GLY A 142 2.95 13.62 -8.75
CA GLY A 142 1.68 13.50 -9.45
C GLY A 142 0.48 13.84 -8.60
N ALA A 143 -0.70 13.60 -9.17
CA ALA A 143 -1.96 14.11 -8.63
C ALA A 143 -2.27 13.65 -7.21
N THR A 144 -1.88 12.43 -6.81
CA THR A 144 -2.15 11.96 -5.45
C THR A 144 -1.41 12.80 -4.40
N LEU A 145 -0.13 13.13 -4.64
CA LEU A 145 0.65 14.00 -3.76
C LEU A 145 0.07 15.44 -3.74
N GLU A 146 -0.24 15.96 -4.93
CA GLU A 146 -0.76 17.33 -5.07
C GLU A 146 -2.09 17.50 -4.33
N VAL A 147 -3.04 16.58 -4.55
CA VAL A 147 -4.34 16.60 -3.87
C VAL A 147 -4.23 16.33 -2.38
N ALA A 148 -3.34 15.43 -1.94
CA ALA A 148 -3.08 15.23 -0.51
C ALA A 148 -2.57 16.52 0.16
N SER A 149 -1.66 17.24 -0.52
CA SER A 149 -1.16 18.54 -0.06
C SER A 149 -2.27 19.61 0.01
N GLU A 150 -3.12 19.71 -1.01
CA GLU A 150 -4.27 20.62 -1.03
C GLU A 150 -5.26 20.35 0.11
N LEU A 151 -5.43 19.05 0.48
CA LEU A 151 -6.30 18.64 1.58
C LEU A 151 -5.62 18.74 2.96
N GLY A 152 -4.34 19.10 3.02
CA GLY A 152 -3.58 19.17 4.27
C GLY A 152 -3.28 17.80 4.90
N LEU A 153 -3.30 16.72 4.11
CA LEU A 153 -2.99 15.37 4.58
C LEU A 153 -1.47 15.15 4.66
N ARG A 154 -1.04 14.39 5.65
CA ARG A 154 0.34 13.90 5.68
C ARG A 154 0.56 12.93 4.53
N TYR A 155 1.76 12.96 3.96
CA TYR A 155 2.10 12.13 2.81
C TYR A 155 3.49 11.51 2.98
N ALA A 156 3.61 10.22 2.61
CA ALA A 156 4.87 9.51 2.54
C ALA A 156 5.12 9.08 1.09
N ARG A 157 6.16 9.62 0.49
CA ARG A 157 6.58 9.31 -0.88
C ARG A 157 7.18 7.91 -0.93
N GLU A 158 6.66 7.08 -1.81
CA GLU A 158 6.97 5.66 -1.89
C GLU A 158 7.90 5.31 -3.05
N GLY A 159 8.87 4.43 -2.77
CA GLY A 159 9.65 3.71 -3.78
C GLY A 159 9.44 2.19 -3.62
N PHE A 160 9.70 1.43 -4.68
CA PHE A 160 9.51 -0.02 -4.70
C PHE A 160 10.84 -0.75 -4.81
N ALA A 161 11.14 -1.66 -3.88
CA ALA A 161 12.36 -2.45 -3.91
C ALA A 161 12.24 -3.70 -4.79
N ASP A 162 11.04 -4.24 -4.94
CA ASP A 162 10.73 -5.51 -5.62
C ASP A 162 10.09 -5.34 -7.00
N ARG A 163 10.08 -4.12 -7.54
CA ARG A 163 9.50 -3.81 -8.84
C ARG A 163 10.54 -3.22 -9.79
N GLY A 164 10.55 -3.73 -11.04
CA GLY A 164 11.34 -3.14 -12.10
C GLY A 164 10.85 -1.73 -12.46
N MET A 165 11.79 -0.84 -12.75
CA MET A 165 11.50 0.54 -13.16
C MET A 165 12.09 0.80 -14.55
N ARG A 166 11.35 1.53 -15.36
CA ARG A 166 11.79 2.05 -16.67
C ARG A 166 12.65 3.31 -16.46
N ALA A 167 13.36 3.71 -17.49
CA ALA A 167 14.23 4.89 -17.45
C ALA A 167 13.48 6.21 -17.17
N ASP A 168 12.18 6.26 -17.47
CA ASP A 168 11.30 7.40 -17.17
C ASP A 168 10.76 7.42 -15.74
N GLY A 169 11.14 6.42 -14.91
CA GLY A 169 10.70 6.26 -13.53
C GLY A 169 9.34 5.57 -13.36
N THR A 170 8.72 5.09 -14.45
CA THR A 170 7.50 4.30 -14.36
C THR A 170 7.80 2.83 -14.05
N LEU A 171 6.85 2.14 -13.40
CA LEU A 171 7.01 0.71 -13.16
C LEU A 171 6.85 -0.10 -14.44
N VAL A 172 7.65 -1.15 -14.59
CA VAL A 172 7.45 -2.16 -15.63
C VAL A 172 6.10 -2.87 -15.34
N PRO A 173 5.18 -2.98 -16.33
CA PRO A 173 3.91 -3.68 -16.13
C PRO A 173 4.11 -5.13 -15.69
N ARG A 174 3.27 -5.61 -14.76
CA ARG A 174 3.41 -6.98 -14.16
C ARG A 174 3.30 -8.13 -15.15
N GLY A 175 3.14 -8.04 -16.34
CA GLY A 175 3.18 -9.12 -17.36
C GLY A 175 4.45 -9.11 -18.20
N GLU A 176 5.30 -8.12 -18.04
CA GLU A 176 6.52 -7.96 -18.83
C GLU A 176 7.74 -8.53 -18.08
N GLU A 177 8.75 -8.92 -18.84
CA GLU A 177 10.04 -9.37 -18.30
C GLU A 177 10.68 -8.24 -17.47
N GLY A 178 11.22 -8.59 -16.31
CA GLY A 178 11.84 -7.63 -15.40
C GLY A 178 10.86 -6.84 -14.54
N ALA A 179 9.54 -7.10 -14.60
CA ALA A 179 8.54 -6.40 -13.78
C ALA A 179 8.70 -6.67 -12.29
N MET A 180 9.14 -7.87 -11.90
CA MET A 180 9.32 -8.29 -10.52
C MET A 180 10.80 -8.55 -10.22
N ILE A 181 11.22 -8.19 -9.02
CA ILE A 181 12.56 -8.44 -8.49
C ILE A 181 12.40 -9.39 -7.30
N ASP A 182 12.42 -10.69 -7.59
CA ASP A 182 12.29 -11.74 -6.57
C ASP A 182 13.63 -12.13 -5.92
N ASP A 183 14.74 -11.60 -6.41
CA ASP A 183 16.08 -11.81 -5.84
C ASP A 183 16.34 -10.84 -4.70
N PRO A 184 16.56 -11.32 -3.46
CA PRO A 184 16.76 -10.45 -2.30
C PRO A 184 17.97 -9.52 -2.41
N ALA A 185 19.06 -9.94 -3.08
CA ALA A 185 20.25 -9.12 -3.21
C ALA A 185 20.01 -7.96 -4.17
N ARG A 186 19.33 -8.20 -5.28
CA ARG A 186 18.94 -7.16 -6.24
C ARG A 186 17.93 -6.18 -5.62
N ALA A 187 16.95 -6.68 -4.86
CA ALA A 187 15.99 -5.82 -4.17
C ALA A 187 16.68 -4.92 -3.13
N ALA A 188 17.64 -5.47 -2.38
CA ALA A 188 18.45 -4.69 -1.45
C ALA A 188 19.33 -3.64 -2.15
N GLU A 189 19.87 -3.95 -3.33
CA GLU A 189 20.63 -2.98 -4.13
C GLU A 189 19.73 -1.84 -4.60
N GLN A 190 18.52 -2.14 -5.11
CA GLN A 190 17.53 -1.13 -5.50
C GLN A 190 17.11 -0.28 -4.29
N ALA A 191 16.90 -0.89 -3.13
CA ALA A 191 16.59 -0.16 -1.90
C ALA A 191 17.71 0.81 -1.51
N ARG A 192 19.00 0.40 -1.60
CA ARG A 192 20.13 1.32 -1.38
C ARG A 192 20.14 2.51 -2.34
N ALA A 193 19.80 2.27 -3.61
CA ALA A 193 19.70 3.33 -4.60
C ALA A 193 18.58 4.32 -4.25
N LEU A 194 17.41 3.84 -3.84
CA LEU A 194 16.29 4.67 -3.38
C LEU A 194 16.66 5.49 -2.13
N VAL A 195 17.28 4.86 -1.14
CA VAL A 195 17.78 5.54 0.07
C VAL A 195 18.76 6.65 -0.29
N LYS A 196 19.73 6.36 -1.17
CA LYS A 196 20.74 7.32 -1.62
C LYS A 196 20.13 8.48 -2.42
N GLY A 197 19.09 8.20 -3.19
CA GLY A 197 18.39 9.22 -3.98
C GLY A 197 17.67 10.27 -3.13
N GLY A 198 17.21 9.91 -1.93
CA GLY A 198 16.57 10.84 -0.98
C GLY A 198 15.19 11.37 -1.42
N GLU A 199 14.62 10.82 -2.49
CA GLU A 199 13.33 11.26 -3.03
C GLU A 199 12.13 10.55 -2.40
N VAL A 200 12.37 9.49 -1.61
CA VAL A 200 11.31 8.66 -0.99
C VAL A 200 11.40 8.68 0.54
N ASP A 201 10.25 8.54 1.18
CA ASP A 201 10.11 8.51 2.63
C ASP A 201 9.87 7.06 3.13
N THR A 202 9.41 6.19 2.22
CA THR A 202 9.15 4.78 2.48
C THR A 202 9.51 3.91 1.28
N ILE A 203 9.89 2.66 1.57
CA ILE A 203 10.15 1.63 0.55
C ILE A 203 9.12 0.52 0.73
N CYS A 204 8.54 0.06 -0.39
CA CYS A 204 7.57 -1.03 -0.43
C CYS A 204 8.18 -2.34 -0.88
N VAL A 205 7.69 -3.42 -0.29
CA VAL A 205 7.81 -4.79 -0.76
C VAL A 205 6.41 -5.41 -0.78
N HIS A 206 6.02 -6.02 -1.92
CA HIS A 206 4.71 -6.66 -2.05
C HIS A 206 4.69 -8.05 -1.40
N GLY A 207 3.61 -8.35 -0.67
CA GLY A 207 3.43 -9.63 0.01
C GLY A 207 3.15 -10.82 -0.94
N ASP A 208 2.67 -10.54 -2.16
CA ASP A 208 2.35 -11.54 -3.18
C ASP A 208 3.58 -12.04 -4.00
N GLY A 209 4.77 -11.51 -3.73
CA GLY A 209 6.02 -11.94 -4.36
C GLY A 209 6.47 -13.34 -3.91
N LYS A 210 7.08 -14.13 -4.81
CA LYS A 210 7.55 -15.49 -4.52
C LYS A 210 8.47 -15.59 -3.29
N ASN A 211 9.31 -14.58 -3.07
CA ASN A 211 10.31 -14.52 -2.01
C ASN A 211 10.07 -13.32 -1.08
N ALA A 212 8.82 -12.86 -0.93
CA ALA A 212 8.47 -11.62 -0.23
C ALA A 212 9.17 -11.46 1.13
N LEU A 213 9.19 -12.50 1.96
CA LEU A 213 9.85 -12.47 3.27
C LEU A 213 11.38 -12.30 3.16
N ALA A 214 12.03 -13.02 2.25
CA ALA A 214 13.48 -12.92 2.08
C ALA A 214 13.87 -11.55 1.49
N VAL A 215 13.06 -11.04 0.55
CA VAL A 215 13.21 -9.70 -0.03
C VAL A 215 13.01 -8.62 1.04
N ALA A 216 11.94 -8.69 1.85
CA ALA A 216 11.67 -7.72 2.91
C ALA A 216 12.82 -7.67 3.94
N ARG A 217 13.33 -8.82 4.36
CA ARG A 217 14.48 -8.90 5.28
C ARG A 217 15.75 -8.30 4.69
N ALA A 218 16.05 -8.58 3.41
CA ALA A 218 17.21 -8.03 2.73
C ALA A 218 17.11 -6.51 2.54
N VAL A 219 15.93 -6.01 2.18
CA VAL A 219 15.64 -4.58 2.07
C VAL A 219 15.76 -3.89 3.44
N ARG A 220 15.15 -4.47 4.48
CA ARG A 220 15.21 -3.91 5.84
C ARG A 220 16.65 -3.78 6.37
N ALA A 221 17.50 -4.75 6.06
CA ALA A 221 18.90 -4.77 6.50
C ALA A 221 19.77 -3.63 5.91
N VAL A 222 19.29 -2.96 4.84
CA VAL A 222 20.04 -1.88 4.18
C VAL A 222 19.39 -0.51 4.35
N MET A 223 18.24 -0.46 5.01
CA MET A 223 17.57 0.79 5.39
C MET A 223 18.16 1.36 6.69
N PRO A 224 18.14 2.71 6.86
CA PRO A 224 18.59 3.37 8.06
C PRO A 224 17.74 3.07 9.30
#